data_172487e2abb58978b914e26719c62b25
#
_entry.id   172487e2abb58978b914e26719c62b25
#
_cell.length_a   1.000
_cell.length_b   1.000
_cell.length_c   1.000
_cell.angle_alpha   90.00
_cell.angle_beta   90.00
_cell.angle_gamma   90.00
#
_symmetry.space_group_name_H-M   'P 1'
#
loop_
_entity.id
_entity.type
_entity.pdbx_description
1 polymer ?
#
loop_
_entity_poly.entity_id
_entity_poly.type
_entity_poly.pdbx_seq_one_letter_code
_entity_poly.pdbx_strand_id
1 'polypeptide(L)'
;APTSYTDVMTEQSTRRRTFFHHRGANALLRPEHFDFSRTCAKIFHLGYLLLLDALDANGEDGRPCAADVLRRAHAAGLRTSVDCVSEHSDRFRSVVAPVLPEVDVLFANDFEAEKLTGILLGRGVELDRRAVGAAARALVQLGVREWACLHFPEGACACSSAGELVWQRGVRLPAADVAGTAGAGDAFAAGVLYGLHQEWL
;
A
#
# COMPACT_ATOMS: atom_id res chain seq x y z
N ALA A 1 6.17 -22.05 13.06
CA ALA A 1 5.64 -22.02 11.68
C ALA A 1 6.78 -21.85 10.68
N PRO A 2 6.69 -22.41 9.45
CA PRO A 2 7.68 -22.16 8.42
C PRO A 2 7.67 -20.68 7.98
N THR A 3 8.77 -20.22 7.41
CA THR A 3 8.87 -18.88 6.82
C THR A 3 7.87 -18.77 5.66
N SER A 4 7.25 -17.59 5.53
CA SER A 4 6.43 -17.28 4.35
C SER A 4 7.30 -17.19 3.10
N TYR A 5 6.76 -17.58 1.96
CA TYR A 5 7.43 -17.45 0.66
C TYR A 5 6.42 -17.29 -0.47
N THR A 6 6.89 -16.81 -1.59
CA THR A 6 6.08 -16.69 -2.80
C THR A 6 6.85 -17.20 -4.00
N ASP A 7 6.28 -18.16 -4.71
CA ASP A 7 6.77 -18.54 -6.03
C ASP A 7 6.12 -17.61 -7.07
N VAL A 8 6.96 -16.94 -7.85
CA VAL A 8 6.50 -15.99 -8.89
C VAL A 8 6.76 -16.60 -10.25
N MET A 9 5.70 -17.04 -10.91
CA MET A 9 5.78 -17.53 -12.28
C MET A 9 5.49 -16.41 -13.27
N THR A 10 6.44 -16.16 -14.16
CA THR A 10 6.32 -15.11 -15.19
C THR A 10 6.21 -15.76 -16.55
N GLU A 11 5.13 -15.50 -17.28
CA GLU A 11 4.98 -15.91 -18.65
C GLU A 11 5.91 -15.10 -19.56
N GLN A 12 6.74 -15.79 -20.32
CA GLN A 12 7.79 -15.14 -21.13
C GLN A 12 7.25 -14.23 -22.22
N SER A 13 6.14 -14.60 -22.85
CA SER A 13 5.55 -13.87 -23.99
C SER A 13 4.79 -12.62 -23.56
N THR A 14 3.98 -12.72 -22.50
CA THR A 14 3.09 -11.64 -22.06
C THR A 14 3.63 -10.86 -20.87
N ARG A 15 4.70 -11.34 -20.24
CA ARG A 15 5.26 -10.81 -18.97
C ARG A 15 4.24 -10.83 -17.82
N ARG A 16 3.11 -11.53 -17.98
CA ARG A 16 2.12 -11.72 -16.90
C ARG A 16 2.70 -12.61 -15.82
N ARG A 17 2.36 -12.28 -14.58
CA ARG A 17 2.84 -13.01 -13.40
C ARG A 17 1.68 -13.68 -12.68
N THR A 18 1.95 -14.87 -12.16
CA THR A 18 1.09 -15.57 -11.23
C THR A 18 1.88 -15.84 -9.95
N PHE A 19 1.28 -15.51 -8.82
CA PHE A 19 1.89 -15.62 -7.51
C PHE A 19 1.28 -16.84 -6.78
N PHE A 20 2.13 -17.74 -6.32
CA PHE A 20 1.75 -18.84 -5.43
C PHE A 20 2.34 -18.56 -4.06
N HIS A 21 1.51 -18.06 -3.15
CA HIS A 21 1.95 -17.55 -1.86
C HIS A 21 1.66 -18.54 -0.75
N HIS A 22 2.70 -18.91 0.02
CA HIS A 22 2.58 -19.62 1.29
C HIS A 22 2.75 -18.65 2.45
N ARG A 23 1.69 -18.42 3.21
CA ARG A 23 1.64 -17.37 4.24
C ARG A 23 2.55 -17.65 5.45
N GLY A 24 2.77 -18.94 5.78
CA GLY A 24 3.72 -19.35 6.82
C GLY A 24 3.57 -18.57 8.13
N ALA A 25 4.68 -18.08 8.66
CA ALA A 25 4.72 -17.31 9.89
C ALA A 25 3.97 -15.98 9.78
N ASN A 26 3.85 -15.39 8.58
CA ASN A 26 3.13 -14.12 8.39
C ASN A 26 1.65 -14.24 8.75
N ALA A 27 1.03 -15.43 8.56
CA ALA A 27 -0.35 -15.67 8.98
C ALA A 27 -0.57 -15.53 10.49
N LEU A 28 0.49 -15.68 11.28
CA LEU A 28 0.46 -15.69 12.74
C LEU A 28 0.91 -14.37 13.36
N LEU A 29 1.27 -13.39 12.54
CA LEU A 29 1.71 -12.09 13.04
C LEU A 29 0.54 -11.36 13.72
N ARG A 30 0.73 -10.97 14.98
CA ARG A 30 -0.30 -10.38 15.85
C ARG A 30 0.21 -9.09 16.48
N PRO A 31 -0.69 -8.22 17.03
CA PRO A 31 -0.29 -6.96 17.67
C PRO A 31 0.73 -7.12 18.79
N GLU A 32 0.69 -8.20 19.56
CA GLU A 32 1.64 -8.45 20.66
C GLU A 32 3.08 -8.71 20.22
N HIS A 33 3.30 -8.99 18.92
CA HIS A 33 4.64 -9.17 18.38
C HIS A 33 5.36 -7.85 18.05
N PHE A 34 4.66 -6.71 18.14
CA PHE A 34 5.25 -5.40 17.88
C PHE A 34 5.57 -4.67 19.18
N ASP A 35 6.86 -4.44 19.41
CA ASP A 35 7.35 -3.63 20.53
C ASP A 35 7.99 -2.35 19.98
N PHE A 36 7.31 -1.23 20.16
CA PHE A 36 7.78 0.09 19.73
C PHE A 36 8.55 0.84 20.83
N SER A 37 8.68 0.30 22.04
CA SER A 37 9.28 1.01 23.17
C SER A 37 10.79 1.22 23.01
N ARG A 38 11.44 0.44 22.16
CA ARG A 38 12.91 0.43 21.98
C ARG A 38 13.36 0.87 20.59
N THR A 39 12.46 1.41 19.79
CA THR A 39 12.78 1.86 18.42
C THR A 39 13.19 3.33 18.40
N CYS A 40 14.16 3.66 17.55
CA CYS A 40 14.50 5.03 17.17
C CYS A 40 14.05 5.36 15.73
N ALA A 41 13.24 4.49 15.13
CA ALA A 41 12.69 4.71 13.79
C ALA A 41 11.76 5.94 13.79
N LYS A 42 11.67 6.61 12.64
CA LYS A 42 10.72 7.71 12.42
C LYS A 42 9.43 7.23 11.74
N ILE A 43 9.52 6.15 10.98
CA ILE A 43 8.43 5.61 10.16
C ILE A 43 8.29 4.11 10.43
N PHE A 44 7.07 3.66 10.62
CA PHE A 44 6.68 2.26 10.64
C PHE A 44 5.89 1.94 9.36
N HIS A 45 6.41 1.02 8.55
CA HIS A 45 5.75 0.56 7.33
C HIS A 45 5.20 -0.85 7.50
N LEU A 46 3.90 -1.03 7.31
CA LEU A 46 3.20 -2.31 7.36
C LEU A 46 2.85 -2.78 5.95
N GLY A 47 3.52 -3.77 5.45
CA GLY A 47 3.24 -4.44 4.17
C GLY A 47 3.18 -5.96 4.35
N TYR A 48 2.23 -6.64 3.79
CA TYR A 48 1.08 -6.09 3.07
C TYR A 48 -0.22 -6.47 3.77
N LEU A 49 -1.15 -5.55 3.93
CA LEU A 49 -2.51 -5.94 4.28
C LEU A 49 -3.05 -6.90 3.21
N LEU A 50 -3.99 -7.76 3.61
CA LEU A 50 -4.56 -8.87 2.84
C LEU A 50 -3.65 -10.11 2.75
N LEU A 51 -2.41 -10.06 3.30
CA LEU A 51 -1.52 -11.23 3.45
C LEU A 51 -1.22 -11.60 4.90
N LEU A 52 -1.68 -10.84 5.87
CA LEU A 52 -1.35 -10.98 7.29
C LEU A 52 -2.58 -11.49 8.06
N ASP A 53 -2.93 -12.78 7.91
CA ASP A 53 -4.24 -13.33 8.33
C ASP A 53 -4.69 -12.90 9.73
N ALA A 54 -3.80 -12.97 10.73
CA ALA A 54 -4.16 -12.59 12.10
C ALA A 54 -4.24 -11.06 12.30
N LEU A 55 -3.53 -10.24 11.52
CA LEU A 55 -3.66 -8.78 11.54
C LEU A 55 -4.85 -8.30 10.70
N ASP A 56 -5.20 -9.03 9.64
CA ASP A 56 -6.38 -8.77 8.80
C ASP A 56 -7.68 -9.16 9.52
N ALA A 57 -7.61 -10.06 10.50
CA ALA A 57 -8.76 -10.47 11.29
C ALA A 57 -9.22 -9.34 12.22
N ASN A 58 -10.54 -9.27 12.47
CA ASN A 58 -11.10 -8.29 13.40
C ASN A 58 -10.68 -8.56 14.84
N GLY A 59 -10.26 -7.51 15.51
CA GLY A 59 -10.06 -7.47 16.95
C GLY A 59 -11.34 -7.28 17.74
N GLU A 60 -11.22 -7.03 19.04
CA GLU A 60 -12.36 -6.85 19.95
C GLU A 60 -13.20 -5.59 19.63
N ASP A 61 -12.58 -4.58 19.04
CA ASP A 61 -13.24 -3.34 18.60
C ASP A 61 -13.95 -3.46 17.23
N GLY A 62 -13.96 -4.66 16.64
CA GLY A 62 -14.57 -4.94 15.35
C GLY A 62 -13.78 -4.42 14.14
N ARG A 63 -12.60 -3.81 14.35
CA ARG A 63 -11.68 -3.41 13.28
C ARG A 63 -10.55 -4.44 13.11
N PRO A 64 -9.90 -4.50 11.95
CA PRO A 64 -8.73 -5.35 11.76
C PRO A 64 -7.65 -5.08 12.81
N CYS A 65 -7.02 -6.13 13.33
CA CYS A 65 -5.94 -6.03 14.31
C CYS A 65 -4.78 -5.16 13.85
N ALA A 66 -4.59 -5.02 12.54
CA ALA A 66 -3.61 -4.09 11.96
C ALA A 66 -3.83 -2.63 12.41
N ALA A 67 -5.09 -2.21 12.62
CA ALA A 67 -5.40 -0.87 13.12
C ALA A 67 -4.84 -0.64 14.54
N ASP A 68 -4.86 -1.67 15.40
CA ASP A 68 -4.25 -1.58 16.73
C ASP A 68 -2.73 -1.40 16.67
N VAL A 69 -2.06 -2.15 15.77
CA VAL A 69 -0.61 -2.03 15.57
C VAL A 69 -0.24 -0.61 15.15
N LEU A 70 -0.95 -0.05 14.16
CA LEU A 70 -0.69 1.31 13.66
C LEU A 70 -0.97 2.37 14.72
N ARG A 71 -2.05 2.24 15.49
CA ARG A 71 -2.35 3.14 16.61
C ARG A 71 -1.25 3.10 17.68
N ARG A 72 -0.69 1.92 17.98
CA ARG A 72 0.43 1.77 18.91
C ARG A 72 1.72 2.38 18.34
N ALA A 73 1.96 2.27 17.04
CA ALA A 73 3.07 2.95 16.38
C ALA A 73 2.95 4.47 16.51
N HIS A 74 1.76 5.05 16.28
CA HIS A 74 1.49 6.47 16.52
C HIS A 74 1.73 6.88 17.98
N ALA A 75 1.25 6.09 18.94
CA ALA A 75 1.47 6.37 20.36
C ALA A 75 2.96 6.37 20.74
N ALA A 76 3.79 5.65 19.99
CA ALA A 76 5.25 5.65 20.12
C ALA A 76 5.94 6.78 19.31
N GLY A 77 5.18 7.65 18.66
CA GLY A 77 5.70 8.79 17.88
C GLY A 77 6.16 8.47 16.47
N LEU A 78 5.81 7.29 15.93
CA LEU A 78 6.16 6.93 14.56
C LEU A 78 5.08 7.41 13.58
N ARG A 79 5.51 7.90 12.42
CA ARG A 79 4.64 8.02 11.23
C ARG A 79 4.33 6.62 10.70
N THR A 80 3.10 6.37 10.31
CA THR A 80 2.67 5.06 9.81
C THR A 80 2.52 5.07 8.29
N SER A 81 2.89 3.97 7.66
CA SER A 81 2.63 3.77 6.25
C SER A 81 2.15 2.35 5.98
N VAL A 82 1.32 2.20 4.97
CA VAL A 82 0.70 0.92 4.61
C VAL A 82 0.74 0.72 3.11
N ASP A 83 0.98 -0.51 2.73
CA ASP A 83 0.76 -1.04 1.39
C ASP A 83 -0.13 -2.28 1.48
N CYS A 84 -0.82 -2.64 0.41
CA CYS A 84 -1.66 -3.82 0.33
C CYS A 84 -1.31 -4.66 -0.90
N VAL A 85 -1.67 -5.94 -0.86
CA VAL A 85 -1.47 -6.79 -2.02
C VAL A 85 -2.69 -6.71 -2.94
N SER A 86 -2.43 -6.67 -4.25
CA SER A 86 -3.50 -6.74 -5.26
C SER A 86 -4.13 -8.14 -5.25
N GLU A 87 -5.32 -8.27 -4.69
CA GLU A 87 -6.13 -9.48 -4.75
C GLU A 87 -7.53 -9.22 -5.33
N HIS A 88 -8.13 -10.22 -5.97
CA HIS A 88 -9.44 -10.09 -6.61
C HIS A 88 -10.63 -10.31 -5.67
N SER A 89 -10.43 -10.19 -4.36
CA SER A 89 -11.50 -10.33 -3.37
C SER A 89 -12.17 -8.98 -3.05
N ASP A 90 -13.27 -9.03 -2.29
CA ASP A 90 -13.95 -7.86 -1.76
C ASP A 90 -13.41 -7.42 -0.39
N ARG A 91 -12.28 -8.01 0.05
CA ARG A 91 -11.67 -7.74 1.36
C ARG A 91 -11.11 -6.33 1.50
N PHE A 92 -10.87 -5.61 0.42
CA PHE A 92 -10.42 -4.22 0.48
C PHE A 92 -11.32 -3.34 1.35
N ARG A 93 -12.65 -3.50 1.26
CA ARG A 93 -13.60 -2.73 2.04
C ARG A 93 -13.70 -3.18 3.50
N SER A 94 -13.52 -4.45 3.79
CA SER A 94 -13.66 -5.00 5.13
C SER A 94 -12.36 -5.06 5.92
N VAL A 95 -11.20 -5.06 5.24
CA VAL A 95 -9.88 -5.14 5.88
C VAL A 95 -9.11 -3.84 5.71
N VAL A 96 -8.94 -3.31 4.49
CA VAL A 96 -8.09 -2.14 4.28
C VAL A 96 -8.79 -0.85 4.70
N ALA A 97 -10.03 -0.60 4.23
CA ALA A 97 -10.71 0.66 4.50
C ALA A 97 -10.86 0.98 6.02
N PRO A 98 -11.17 0.02 6.93
CA PRO A 98 -11.25 0.31 8.36
C PRO A 98 -9.89 0.64 9.02
N VAL A 99 -8.77 0.35 8.36
CA VAL A 99 -7.42 0.64 8.85
C VAL A 99 -6.95 2.05 8.46
N LEU A 100 -7.49 2.62 7.36
CA LEU A 100 -7.04 3.90 6.80
C LEU A 100 -7.01 5.07 7.79
N PRO A 101 -7.91 5.20 8.80
CA PRO A 101 -7.82 6.26 9.80
C PRO A 101 -6.57 6.22 10.68
N GLU A 102 -5.83 5.11 10.68
CA GLU A 102 -4.57 4.94 11.41
C GLU A 102 -3.34 5.01 10.46
N VAL A 103 -3.52 5.45 9.21
CA VAL A 103 -2.48 5.46 8.18
C VAL A 103 -2.12 6.90 7.81
N ASP A 104 -0.85 7.29 8.02
CA ASP A 104 -0.37 8.59 7.57
C ASP A 104 -0.08 8.58 6.07
N VAL A 105 0.55 7.51 5.56
CA VAL A 105 0.89 7.38 4.15
C VAL A 105 0.39 6.06 3.58
N LEU A 106 -0.57 6.13 2.67
CA LEU A 106 -1.08 4.96 1.95
C LEU A 106 -0.39 4.85 0.59
N PHE A 107 0.09 3.66 0.25
CA PHE A 107 0.48 3.30 -1.10
C PHE A 107 -0.59 2.41 -1.72
N ALA A 108 -0.96 2.69 -2.96
CA ALA A 108 -1.89 1.88 -3.72
C ALA A 108 -1.57 1.98 -5.22
N ASN A 109 -1.70 0.87 -5.94
CA ASN A 109 -1.71 0.92 -7.39
C ASN A 109 -3.11 1.28 -7.93
N ASP A 110 -3.24 1.38 -9.25
CA ASP A 110 -4.50 1.69 -9.93
C ASP A 110 -5.62 0.70 -9.59
N PHE A 111 -5.33 -0.60 -9.56
CA PHE A 111 -6.29 -1.64 -9.23
C PHE A 111 -6.77 -1.55 -7.76
N GLU A 112 -5.85 -1.37 -6.83
CA GLU A 112 -6.14 -1.26 -5.39
C GLU A 112 -6.96 0.00 -5.08
N ALA A 113 -6.58 1.13 -5.71
CA ALA A 113 -7.33 2.37 -5.61
C ALA A 113 -8.77 2.23 -6.13
N GLU A 114 -8.98 1.54 -7.27
CA GLU A 114 -10.32 1.22 -7.78
C GLU A 114 -11.12 0.36 -6.80
N LYS A 115 -10.49 -0.66 -6.20
CA LYS A 115 -11.14 -1.53 -5.21
C LYS A 115 -11.56 -0.79 -3.95
N LEU A 116 -10.74 0.12 -3.46
CA LEU A 116 -11.02 0.91 -2.26
C LEU A 116 -12.07 2.00 -2.50
N THR A 117 -11.98 2.70 -3.63
CA THR A 117 -12.82 3.88 -3.89
C THR A 117 -14.05 3.60 -4.73
N GLY A 118 -14.04 2.54 -5.54
CA GLY A 118 -15.07 2.25 -6.54
C GLY A 118 -14.99 3.15 -7.78
N ILE A 119 -13.96 3.99 -7.89
CA ILE A 119 -13.75 4.89 -9.04
C ILE A 119 -12.90 4.16 -10.07
N LEU A 120 -13.41 4.00 -11.28
CA LEU A 120 -12.66 3.40 -12.39
C LEU A 120 -11.64 4.39 -12.94
N LEU A 121 -10.37 3.99 -13.01
CA LEU A 121 -9.25 4.86 -13.38
C LEU A 121 -8.86 4.76 -14.86
N GLY A 122 -9.33 3.74 -15.55
CA GLY A 122 -8.84 3.38 -16.88
C GLY A 122 -7.55 2.55 -16.82
N ARG A 123 -6.94 2.31 -17.99
CA ARG A 123 -5.71 1.50 -18.09
C ARG A 123 -4.79 2.04 -19.18
N GLY A 124 -3.47 2.08 -18.88
CA GLY A 124 -2.46 2.48 -19.85
C GLY A 124 -2.71 3.88 -20.41
N VAL A 125 -2.73 4.00 -21.73
CA VAL A 125 -2.95 5.29 -22.42
C VAL A 125 -4.34 5.89 -22.19
N GLU A 126 -5.28 5.09 -21.68
CA GLU A 126 -6.65 5.50 -21.35
C GLU A 126 -6.81 5.85 -19.87
N LEU A 127 -5.70 5.95 -19.13
CA LEU A 127 -5.73 6.35 -17.71
C LEU A 127 -6.30 7.77 -17.60
N ASP A 128 -7.45 7.90 -16.95
CA ASP A 128 -8.09 9.19 -16.72
C ASP A 128 -7.48 9.92 -15.51
N ARG A 129 -6.68 10.93 -15.77
CA ARG A 129 -6.06 11.76 -14.71
C ARG A 129 -7.08 12.40 -13.77
N ARG A 130 -8.30 12.71 -14.23
CA ARG A 130 -9.35 13.27 -13.36
C ARG A 130 -9.86 12.21 -12.40
N ALA A 131 -10.09 10.99 -12.91
CA ALA A 131 -10.50 9.86 -12.10
C ALA A 131 -9.41 9.46 -11.08
N VAL A 132 -8.13 9.45 -11.49
CA VAL A 132 -7.00 9.20 -10.57
C VAL A 132 -6.95 10.25 -9.46
N GLY A 133 -7.07 11.54 -9.78
CA GLY A 133 -7.10 12.60 -8.77
C GLY A 133 -8.32 12.51 -7.85
N ALA A 134 -9.48 12.10 -8.38
CA ALA A 134 -10.69 11.88 -7.58
C ALA A 134 -10.51 10.69 -6.63
N ALA A 135 -9.92 9.59 -7.10
CA ALA A 135 -9.62 8.42 -6.26
C ALA A 135 -8.62 8.75 -5.15
N ALA A 136 -7.54 9.48 -5.46
CA ALA A 136 -6.58 9.91 -4.45
C ALA A 136 -7.24 10.77 -3.35
N ARG A 137 -8.14 11.70 -3.71
CA ARG A 137 -8.92 12.48 -2.75
C ARG A 137 -9.90 11.60 -1.95
N ALA A 138 -10.54 10.63 -2.61
CA ALA A 138 -11.46 9.71 -1.94
C ALA A 138 -10.74 8.87 -0.88
N LEU A 139 -9.49 8.43 -1.13
CA LEU A 139 -8.69 7.72 -0.14
C LEU A 139 -8.38 8.59 1.08
N VAL A 140 -8.08 9.87 0.89
CA VAL A 140 -7.94 10.83 1.99
C VAL A 140 -9.26 10.96 2.77
N GLN A 141 -10.40 11.05 2.07
CA GLN A 141 -11.73 11.11 2.71
C GLN A 141 -12.09 9.82 3.45
N LEU A 142 -11.54 8.67 3.05
CA LEU A 142 -11.67 7.40 3.78
C LEU A 142 -10.80 7.34 5.04
N GLY A 143 -9.98 8.34 5.30
CA GLY A 143 -9.27 8.49 6.57
C GLY A 143 -7.76 8.54 6.49
N VAL A 144 -7.14 8.45 5.30
CA VAL A 144 -5.68 8.63 5.17
C VAL A 144 -5.27 10.00 5.68
N ARG A 145 -4.30 10.05 6.61
CA ARG A 145 -4.07 11.22 7.47
C ARG A 145 -3.15 12.27 6.86
N GLU A 146 -2.19 11.85 6.02
CA GLU A 146 -1.24 12.78 5.40
C GLU A 146 -1.23 12.67 3.88
N TRP A 147 -0.92 11.49 3.34
CA TRP A 147 -0.72 11.29 1.91
C TRP A 147 -1.35 9.98 1.40
N ALA A 148 -2.19 10.08 0.39
CA ALA A 148 -2.61 8.95 -0.43
C ALA A 148 -1.78 8.95 -1.73
N CYS A 149 -0.87 7.99 -1.88
CA CYS A 149 0.08 7.86 -2.98
C CYS A 149 -0.34 6.75 -3.93
N LEU A 150 -0.82 7.12 -5.12
CA LEU A 150 -1.18 6.18 -6.18
C LEU A 150 -0.04 6.06 -7.18
N HIS A 151 0.30 4.83 -7.57
CA HIS A 151 1.30 4.57 -8.59
C HIS A 151 0.76 3.68 -9.71
N PHE A 152 1.23 3.92 -10.91
CA PHE A 152 0.84 3.24 -12.14
C PHE A 152 1.98 3.31 -13.17
N PRO A 153 1.95 2.54 -14.27
CA PRO A 153 3.07 2.49 -15.21
C PRO A 153 3.49 3.85 -15.78
N GLU A 154 2.57 4.79 -15.94
CA GLU A 154 2.82 6.12 -16.52
C GLU A 154 3.36 7.12 -15.50
N GLY A 155 3.31 6.80 -14.20
CA GLY A 155 3.77 7.69 -13.14
C GLY A 155 3.10 7.48 -11.79
N ALA A 156 2.92 8.58 -11.07
CA ALA A 156 2.27 8.59 -9.77
C ALA A 156 1.45 9.86 -9.56
N CYS A 157 0.47 9.76 -8.67
CA CYS A 157 -0.32 10.87 -8.14
C CYS A 157 -0.40 10.74 -6.63
N ALA A 158 -0.04 11.79 -5.89
CA ALA A 158 -0.24 11.85 -4.46
C ALA A 158 -1.25 12.94 -4.11
N CYS A 159 -2.13 12.65 -3.14
CA CYS A 159 -3.05 13.63 -2.57
C CYS A 159 -2.72 13.85 -1.10
N SER A 160 -2.49 15.11 -0.71
CA SER A 160 -2.32 15.46 0.70
C SER A 160 -3.66 15.51 1.44
N SER A 161 -3.62 15.47 2.77
CA SER A 161 -4.80 15.69 3.62
C SER A 161 -5.46 17.06 3.39
N ALA A 162 -4.71 18.04 2.89
CA ALA A 162 -5.25 19.35 2.49
C ALA A 162 -5.92 19.33 1.10
N GLY A 163 -5.90 18.20 0.38
CA GLY A 163 -6.48 18.03 -0.95
C GLY A 163 -5.58 18.48 -2.11
N GLU A 164 -4.32 18.82 -1.81
CA GLU A 164 -3.32 19.12 -2.84
C GLU A 164 -2.97 17.87 -3.64
N LEU A 165 -2.87 17.99 -4.97
CA LEU A 165 -2.46 16.92 -5.85
C LEU A 165 -1.07 17.16 -6.42
N VAL A 166 -0.18 16.22 -6.18
CA VAL A 166 1.16 16.18 -6.77
C VAL A 166 1.22 15.08 -7.81
N TRP A 167 1.79 15.39 -8.98
CA TRP A 167 1.91 14.46 -10.10
C TRP A 167 3.35 14.29 -10.51
N GLN A 168 3.78 13.03 -10.64
CA GLN A 168 5.10 12.68 -11.13
C GLN A 168 4.96 11.74 -12.33
N ARG A 169 5.63 12.05 -13.43
CA ARG A 169 5.71 11.13 -14.59
C ARG A 169 6.69 10.00 -14.29
N GLY A 170 6.34 8.80 -14.76
CA GLY A 170 7.25 7.66 -14.73
C GLY A 170 8.45 7.85 -15.68
N VAL A 171 9.56 7.26 -15.32
CA VAL A 171 10.73 7.17 -16.22
C VAL A 171 10.40 6.20 -17.35
N ARG A 172 10.53 6.64 -18.60
CA ARG A 172 10.33 5.77 -19.76
C ARG A 172 11.63 5.01 -20.03
N LEU A 173 11.55 3.71 -19.90
CA LEU A 173 12.64 2.80 -20.25
C LEU A 173 12.33 2.11 -21.59
N PRO A 174 13.35 1.81 -22.42
CA PRO A 174 13.17 0.93 -23.56
C PRO A 174 12.60 -0.44 -23.11
N ALA A 175 11.70 -1.01 -23.87
CA ALA A 175 11.08 -2.29 -23.51
C ALA A 175 12.11 -3.44 -23.33
N ALA A 176 13.24 -3.36 -24.03
CA ALA A 176 14.34 -4.32 -23.90
C ALA A 176 15.05 -4.27 -22.53
N ASP A 177 14.99 -3.11 -21.85
CA ASP A 177 15.64 -2.90 -20.54
C ASP A 177 14.73 -3.30 -19.37
N VAL A 178 13.45 -3.59 -19.65
CA VAL A 178 12.48 -3.98 -18.64
C VAL A 178 12.43 -5.51 -18.55
N ALA A 179 13.18 -6.08 -17.62
CA ALA A 179 13.16 -7.54 -17.36
C ALA A 179 11.90 -7.99 -16.62
N GLY A 180 11.31 -7.14 -15.79
CA GLY A 180 10.10 -7.41 -15.01
C GLY A 180 9.67 -6.21 -14.18
N THR A 181 8.49 -6.29 -13.55
CA THR A 181 7.93 -5.22 -12.73
C THR A 181 7.73 -5.64 -11.26
N ALA A 182 8.27 -6.83 -10.86
CA ALA A 182 8.22 -7.26 -9.46
C ALA A 182 9.04 -6.29 -8.60
N GLY A 183 8.48 -5.86 -7.45
CA GLY A 183 9.12 -4.90 -6.57
C GLY A 183 9.07 -3.44 -7.02
N ALA A 184 8.40 -3.12 -8.14
CA ALA A 184 8.28 -1.72 -8.58
C ALA A 184 7.47 -0.87 -7.60
N GLY A 185 6.38 -1.42 -7.02
CA GLY A 185 5.61 -0.79 -5.94
C GLY A 185 6.46 -0.56 -4.70
N ASP A 186 7.21 -1.60 -4.27
CA ASP A 186 8.10 -1.50 -3.10
C ASP A 186 9.17 -0.43 -3.30
N ALA A 187 9.78 -0.38 -4.47
CA ALA A 187 10.79 0.64 -4.80
C ALA A 187 10.20 2.05 -4.81
N PHE A 188 8.96 2.21 -5.32
CA PHE A 188 8.24 3.47 -5.27
C PHE A 188 7.96 3.89 -3.82
N ALA A 189 7.40 2.98 -3.02
CA ALA A 189 7.11 3.23 -1.61
C ALA A 189 8.40 3.60 -0.83
N ALA A 190 9.49 2.85 -1.04
CA ALA A 190 10.78 3.13 -0.42
C ALA A 190 11.31 4.52 -0.79
N GLY A 191 11.19 4.93 -2.05
CA GLY A 191 11.61 6.26 -2.51
C GLY A 191 10.81 7.39 -1.85
N VAL A 192 9.49 7.24 -1.79
CA VAL A 192 8.61 8.22 -1.12
C VAL A 192 8.90 8.29 0.38
N LEU A 193 9.00 7.14 1.05
CA LEU A 193 9.30 7.08 2.49
C LEU A 193 10.68 7.66 2.81
N TYR A 194 11.68 7.43 1.94
CA TYR A 194 12.98 8.05 2.08
C TYR A 194 12.90 9.58 1.98
N GLY A 195 12.18 10.12 1.00
CA GLY A 195 11.96 11.56 0.85
C GLY A 195 11.26 12.17 2.08
N LEU A 196 10.21 11.50 2.58
CA LEU A 196 9.50 11.92 3.80
C LEU A 196 10.40 11.84 5.06
N HIS A 197 11.26 10.82 5.15
CA HIS A 197 12.22 10.69 6.24
C HIS A 197 13.28 11.80 6.23
N GLN A 198 13.68 12.26 5.04
CA GLN A 198 14.64 13.37 4.84
C GLN A 198 13.96 14.74 4.83
N GLU A 199 12.62 14.80 5.05
CA GLU A 199 11.85 16.04 5.02
C GLU A 199 12.00 16.82 3.70
N TRP A 200 12.11 16.08 2.58
CA TRP A 200 12.05 16.67 1.25
C TRP A 200 10.61 17.09 0.94
N LEU A 201 10.41 18.36 0.66
CA LEU A 201 9.13 18.94 0.24
C LEU A 201 9.24 19.55 -1.15
#